data_4c18e0d614196720c510dc2cd987f73e
#
_entry.id   4c18e0d614196720c510dc2cd987f73e
#
_cell.length_a   1.000
_cell.length_b   1.000
_cell.length_c   1.000
_cell.angle_alpha   90.00
_cell.angle_beta   90.00
_cell.angle_gamma   90.00
#
_symmetry.space_group_name_H-M   'P 1'
#
loop_
_entity.id
_entity.type
_entity.pdbx_description
1 polymer ?
#
loop_
_entity_poly.entity_id
_entity_poly.type
_entity_poly.pdbx_seq_one_letter_code
_entity_poly.pdbx_strand_id
1 'polypeptide(L)'
;MNYAQIVNNIVVNVIVADADFVATQTDKTYVLCTRGGIGWTFDGTNFIAPQPYPSWTLDSNHDWQPPTPKPVVEGKQYVWNEPNKQWIELV
;
A
#
# COMPACT_ATOMS: atom_id res chain seq x y z
N MET A 1 1.54 -11.53 -16.19
CA MET A 1 0.76 -11.12 -15.00
C MET A 1 1.66 -11.08 -13.79
N ASN A 2 1.40 -10.17 -12.88
CA ASN A 2 2.16 -10.07 -11.64
C ASN A 2 1.46 -10.84 -10.52
N TYR A 3 2.23 -11.63 -9.79
CA TYR A 3 1.74 -12.37 -8.62
C TYR A 3 2.55 -11.97 -7.40
N ALA A 4 1.86 -11.74 -6.29
CA ALA A 4 2.48 -11.45 -5.00
C ALA A 4 2.62 -12.74 -4.21
N GLN A 5 3.82 -13.01 -3.70
CA GLN A 5 4.05 -14.10 -2.75
C GLN A 5 3.72 -13.59 -1.35
N ILE A 6 2.82 -14.28 -0.66
CA ILE A 6 2.31 -13.86 0.65
C ILE A 6 2.86 -14.79 1.74
N VAL A 7 3.45 -14.20 2.78
CA VAL A 7 3.89 -14.91 4.00
C VAL A 7 3.40 -14.09 5.19
N ASN A 8 2.61 -14.71 6.08
CA ASN A 8 2.05 -14.04 7.26
C ASN A 8 1.29 -12.77 6.90
N ASN A 9 0.51 -12.80 5.82
CA ASN A 9 -0.29 -11.67 5.32
C ASN A 9 0.55 -10.48 4.80
N ILE A 10 1.83 -10.70 4.53
CA ILE A 10 2.72 -9.66 4.02
C ILE A 10 3.27 -10.09 2.66
N VAL A 11 3.32 -9.15 1.73
CA VAL A 11 3.93 -9.38 0.41
C VAL A 11 5.45 -9.41 0.58
N VAL A 12 6.05 -10.57 0.35
CA VAL A 12 7.50 -10.75 0.47
C VAL A 12 8.20 -10.77 -0.88
N ASN A 13 7.46 -10.99 -1.96
CA ASN A 13 8.00 -10.99 -3.32
C ASN A 13 6.91 -10.73 -4.33
N VAL A 14 7.28 -10.20 -5.49
CA VAL A 14 6.38 -10.02 -6.63
C VAL A 14 7.08 -10.59 -7.85
N ILE A 15 6.41 -11.52 -8.54
CA ILE A 15 6.96 -12.18 -9.73
C ILE A 15 6.07 -11.92 -10.94
N VAL A 16 6.68 -11.98 -12.12
CA VAL A 16 5.96 -11.98 -13.40
C VAL A 16 5.83 -13.43 -13.85
N ALA A 17 4.60 -13.94 -13.90
CA ALA A 17 4.33 -15.34 -14.22
C ALA A 17 2.95 -15.49 -14.80
N ASP A 18 2.64 -16.67 -15.32
CA ASP A 18 1.28 -17.04 -15.72
C ASP A 18 0.63 -17.92 -14.65
N ALA A 19 -0.67 -18.16 -14.82
CA ALA A 19 -1.43 -18.97 -13.87
C ALA A 19 -0.94 -20.41 -13.81
N ASP A 20 -0.46 -20.95 -14.92
CA ASP A 20 0.03 -22.32 -15.00
C ASP A 20 1.30 -22.50 -14.15
N PHE A 21 2.21 -21.54 -14.21
CA PHE A 21 3.41 -21.54 -13.38
C PHE A 21 3.04 -21.48 -11.89
N VAL A 22 2.16 -20.55 -11.51
CA VAL A 22 1.73 -20.38 -10.13
C VAL A 22 1.07 -21.66 -9.60
N ALA A 23 0.29 -22.34 -10.41
CA ALA A 23 -0.36 -23.58 -10.02
C ALA A 23 0.64 -24.71 -9.68
N THR A 24 1.88 -24.63 -10.18
CA THR A 24 2.92 -25.63 -9.86
C THR A 24 3.62 -25.35 -8.53
N GLN A 25 3.44 -24.15 -7.94
CA GLN A 25 4.11 -23.72 -6.72
C GLN A 25 3.23 -24.00 -5.50
N THR A 26 3.06 -25.29 -5.17
CA THR A 26 2.13 -25.71 -4.11
C THR A 26 2.63 -25.40 -2.69
N ASP A 27 3.92 -25.13 -2.53
CA ASP A 27 4.54 -24.81 -1.24
C ASP A 27 4.52 -23.32 -0.91
N LYS A 28 4.02 -22.48 -1.83
CA LYS A 28 3.99 -21.03 -1.68
C LYS A 28 2.60 -20.50 -1.96
N THR A 29 2.29 -19.36 -1.35
CA THR A 29 1.03 -18.67 -1.57
C THR A 29 1.26 -17.50 -2.52
N TYR A 30 0.67 -17.58 -3.71
CA TYR A 30 0.70 -16.50 -4.69
C TYR A 30 -0.70 -15.97 -4.93
N VAL A 31 -0.83 -14.65 -4.99
CA VAL A 31 -2.09 -13.96 -5.27
C VAL A 31 -1.87 -13.01 -6.43
N LEU A 32 -2.83 -12.95 -7.35
CA LEU A 32 -2.75 -12.00 -8.46
C LEU A 32 -2.61 -10.58 -7.90
N CYS A 33 -1.48 -9.93 -8.25
CA CYS A 33 -1.13 -8.63 -7.70
C CYS A 33 -1.72 -7.54 -8.60
N THR A 34 -2.78 -6.90 -8.15
CA THR A 34 -3.43 -5.81 -8.87
C THR A 34 -2.90 -4.45 -8.49
N ARG A 35 -2.24 -4.35 -7.32
CA ARG A 35 -1.63 -3.11 -6.84
C ARG A 35 -0.61 -3.45 -5.75
N GLY A 36 0.26 -2.50 -5.46
CA GLY A 36 1.21 -2.62 -4.38
C GLY A 36 2.49 -3.33 -4.75
N GLY A 37 3.25 -3.69 -3.74
CA GLY A 37 4.53 -4.33 -3.89
C GLY A 37 5.03 -4.94 -2.59
N ILE A 38 6.32 -5.25 -2.54
CA ILE A 38 6.95 -5.86 -1.38
C ILE A 38 6.76 -4.96 -0.15
N GLY A 39 6.38 -5.56 0.97
CA GLY A 39 6.13 -4.86 2.24
C GLY A 39 4.68 -4.49 2.46
N TRP A 40 3.83 -4.58 1.43
CA TRP A 40 2.39 -4.35 1.60
C TRP A 40 1.75 -5.51 2.35
N THR A 41 0.62 -5.21 3.01
CA THR A 41 -0.18 -6.21 3.71
C THR A 41 -1.28 -6.71 2.79
N PHE A 42 -1.62 -8.01 2.91
CA PHE A 42 -2.75 -8.60 2.20
C PHE A 42 -3.75 -9.14 3.23
N ASP A 43 -4.99 -8.64 3.20
CA ASP A 43 -6.03 -9.00 4.18
C ASP A 43 -6.89 -10.21 3.75
N GLY A 44 -6.56 -10.84 2.65
CA GLY A 44 -7.35 -11.91 2.04
C GLY A 44 -8.11 -11.48 0.80
N THR A 45 -8.28 -10.18 0.61
CA THR A 45 -9.01 -9.61 -0.52
C THR A 45 -8.28 -8.42 -1.14
N ASN A 46 -7.69 -7.55 -0.31
CA ASN A 46 -7.10 -6.30 -0.74
C ASN A 46 -5.64 -6.18 -0.33
N PHE A 47 -4.86 -5.50 -1.17
CA PHE A 47 -3.49 -5.12 -0.86
C PHE A 47 -3.50 -3.73 -0.23
N ILE A 48 -2.85 -3.60 0.93
CA ILE A 48 -2.85 -2.39 1.73
C ILE A 48 -1.41 -1.91 1.89
N ALA A 49 -1.14 -0.65 1.54
CA ALA A 49 0.18 -0.05 1.69
C ALA A 49 0.57 0.03 3.17
N PRO A 50 1.88 0.06 3.50
CA PRO A 50 2.32 0.31 4.86
C PRO A 50 1.79 1.66 5.35
N GLN A 51 1.40 1.72 6.64
CA GLN A 51 0.91 2.97 7.23
C GLN A 51 2.03 4.02 7.20
N PRO A 52 1.81 5.18 6.54
CA PRO A 52 2.85 6.19 6.43
C PRO A 52 3.08 6.95 7.73
N TYR A 53 2.02 7.16 8.52
CA TYR A 53 2.11 7.87 9.79
C TYR A 53 1.07 7.31 10.77
N PRO A 54 1.34 7.31 12.09
CA PRO A 54 0.43 6.75 13.07
C PRO A 54 -0.96 7.38 13.11
N SER A 55 -1.10 8.65 12.71
CA SER A 55 -2.38 9.36 12.73
C SER A 55 -3.25 9.11 11.50
N TRP A 56 -2.67 8.54 10.44
CA TRP A 56 -3.40 8.30 9.20
C TRP A 56 -4.30 7.07 9.33
N THR A 57 -5.44 7.07 8.65
CA THR A 57 -6.41 5.99 8.68
C THR A 57 -6.76 5.53 7.26
N LEU A 58 -7.24 4.28 7.14
CA LEU A 58 -7.68 3.74 5.86
C LEU A 58 -9.09 4.25 5.52
N ASP A 59 -9.27 4.63 4.25
CA ASP A 59 -10.57 4.95 3.72
C ASP A 59 -11.28 3.69 3.16
N SER A 60 -12.43 3.87 2.53
CA SER A 60 -13.21 2.76 1.95
C SER A 60 -12.51 2.09 0.76
N ASN A 61 -11.53 2.74 0.15
CA ASN A 61 -10.74 2.20 -0.96
C ASN A 61 -9.43 1.56 -0.49
N HIS A 62 -9.22 1.44 0.84
CA HIS A 62 -7.99 0.92 1.44
C HIS A 62 -6.78 1.78 1.14
N ASP A 63 -7.00 3.09 1.03
CA ASP A 63 -5.94 4.08 0.88
C ASP A 63 -5.78 4.86 2.19
N TRP A 64 -4.53 5.13 2.56
CA TRP A 64 -4.24 5.88 3.78
C TRP A 64 -4.56 7.35 3.59
N GLN A 65 -5.31 7.91 4.55
CA GLN A 65 -5.73 9.30 4.54
C GLN A 65 -5.29 10.02 5.80
N PRO A 66 -4.77 11.25 5.69
CA PRO A 66 -4.42 12.04 6.87
C PRO A 66 -5.68 12.50 7.61
N PRO A 67 -5.58 12.80 8.93
CA PRO A 67 -6.72 13.31 9.68
C PRO A 67 -7.15 14.71 9.22
N THR A 68 -6.24 15.45 8.57
CA THR A 68 -6.53 16.77 8.00
C THR A 68 -6.26 16.70 6.50
N PRO A 69 -7.23 17.05 5.63
CA PRO A 69 -7.02 17.01 4.19
C PRO A 69 -5.89 17.93 3.74
N LYS A 70 -5.11 17.48 2.76
CA LYS A 70 -4.03 18.28 2.19
C LYS A 70 -4.62 19.50 1.49
N PRO A 71 -4.11 20.72 1.81
CA PRO A 71 -4.54 21.91 1.09
C PRO A 71 -4.18 21.83 -0.40
N VAL A 72 -5.08 22.28 -1.26
CA VAL A 72 -4.85 22.34 -2.70
C VAL A 72 -4.78 23.80 -3.10
N VAL A 73 -3.56 24.34 -3.20
CA VAL A 73 -3.31 25.74 -3.59
C VAL A 73 -2.33 25.72 -4.76
N GLU A 74 -2.72 26.32 -5.87
CA GLU A 74 -1.89 26.34 -7.06
C GLU A 74 -0.55 27.01 -6.80
N GLY A 75 0.54 26.37 -7.27
CA GLY A 75 1.90 26.88 -7.09
C GLY A 75 2.51 26.67 -5.72
N LYS A 76 1.79 26.01 -4.80
CA LYS A 76 2.29 25.74 -3.46
C LYS A 76 2.42 24.25 -3.21
N GLN A 77 3.41 23.88 -2.40
CA GLN A 77 3.66 22.52 -1.98
C GLN A 77 3.59 22.41 -0.47
N TYR A 78 3.16 21.25 0.01
CA TYR A 78 2.98 21.00 1.44
C TYR A 78 3.63 19.68 1.82
N VAL A 79 4.12 19.62 3.06
CA VAL A 79 4.62 18.39 3.67
C VAL A 79 3.86 18.11 4.96
N TRP A 80 3.61 16.82 5.25
CA TRP A 80 2.93 16.42 6.47
C TRP A 80 3.84 16.57 7.68
N ASN A 81 3.32 17.19 8.76
CA ASN A 81 4.00 17.29 10.05
C ASN A 81 3.26 16.43 11.06
N GLU A 82 3.79 15.23 11.36
CA GLU A 82 3.14 14.28 12.26
C GLU A 82 3.04 14.77 13.69
N PRO A 83 4.09 15.40 14.31
CA PRO A 83 3.96 15.90 15.67
C PRO A 83 2.83 16.90 15.87
N ASN A 84 2.57 17.75 14.88
CA ASN A 84 1.49 18.75 14.93
C ASN A 84 0.22 18.28 14.21
N LYS A 85 0.29 17.16 13.50
CA LYS A 85 -0.82 16.60 12.71
C LYS A 85 -1.43 17.62 11.77
N GLN A 86 -0.58 18.31 11.03
CA GLN A 86 -1.00 19.33 10.07
C GLN A 86 -0.04 19.41 8.89
N TRP A 87 -0.51 20.05 7.83
CA TRP A 87 0.29 20.29 6.64
C TRP A 87 1.09 21.56 6.78
N ILE A 88 2.37 21.51 6.42
CA ILE A 88 3.28 22.65 6.47
C ILE A 88 3.61 23.06 5.04
N GLU A 89 3.45 24.35 4.73
CA GLU A 89 3.78 24.88 3.43
C GLU A 89 5.30 24.89 3.22
N LEU A 90 5.73 24.36 2.07
CA LEU A 90 7.13 24.43 1.65
C LEU A 90 7.39 25.77 0.96
N VAL A 91 8.36 26.49 1.47
CA VAL A 91 8.72 27.82 0.94
C VAL A 91 9.82 27.69 -0.10
#